data_1912600b6824f8549eb19a30c245f6c3
#
_entry.id   1912600b6824f8549eb19a30c245f6c3
#
_cell.length_a   1.000
_cell.length_b   1.000
_cell.length_c   1.000
_cell.angle_alpha   90.00
_cell.angle_beta   90.00
_cell.angle_gamma   90.00
#
_symmetry.space_group_name_H-M   'P 1'
#
loop_
_entity.id
_entity.type
_entity.pdbx_description
1 polymer ?
#
loop_
_entity_poly.entity_id
_entity_poly.type
_entity_poly.pdbx_seq_one_letter_code
_entity_poly.pdbx_strand_id
1 'polypeptide(L)'
;MLSVVVPTFNEGKNIRNLVTQIDDALKGIDYEILFIDDSKDDTPDVIMEVAKDFPAVRMVHRTNESGLATAVLKGFRMAMGDAMAARDADLQHPPVVLKYMYKAMEAGADFCIPSRLIPGGDDGGLNWYRKFVSWTARKIGQVMLPCLRKISDPTSGLFMFRREVIENADLQPIGWKIMVEVLAMGTYSKVVEIPY
;
A
#
# COMPACT_ATOMS: atom_id res chain seq x y z
N MET A 1 -14.41 0.89 -8.07
CA MET A 1 -13.34 1.92 -8.09
C MET A 1 -12.20 1.51 -7.17
N LEU A 2 -10.93 1.82 -7.52
CA LEU A 2 -9.74 1.58 -6.70
C LEU A 2 -9.25 2.89 -6.07
N SER A 3 -9.01 2.95 -4.75
CA SER A 3 -8.31 4.05 -4.11
C SER A 3 -6.86 3.65 -3.80
N VAL A 4 -5.90 4.37 -4.34
CA VAL A 4 -4.47 4.18 -4.07
C VAL A 4 -4.02 5.23 -3.06
N VAL A 5 -3.86 4.84 -1.81
CA VAL A 5 -3.41 5.71 -0.71
C VAL A 5 -1.89 5.75 -0.68
N VAL A 6 -1.33 6.94 -0.79
CA VAL A 6 0.10 7.19 -0.83
C VAL A 6 0.49 8.15 0.29
N PRO A 7 1.01 7.66 1.42
CA PRO A 7 1.61 8.53 2.43
C PRO A 7 2.90 9.15 1.88
N THR A 8 3.10 10.45 2.09
CA THR A 8 4.29 11.17 1.61
C THR A 8 4.96 11.98 2.73
N PHE A 9 6.30 11.98 2.68
CA PHE A 9 7.13 12.82 3.54
C PHE A 9 8.42 13.20 2.81
N ASN A 10 8.50 14.43 2.26
CA ASN A 10 9.63 14.96 1.49
C ASN A 10 9.98 14.11 0.24
N GLU A 11 8.97 13.78 -0.55
CA GLU A 11 9.06 12.90 -1.73
C GLU A 11 8.80 13.63 -3.06
N GLY A 12 8.86 14.96 -3.10
CA GLY A 12 8.49 15.79 -4.26
C GLY A 12 9.09 15.30 -5.59
N LYS A 13 10.34 14.84 -5.57
CA LYS A 13 11.04 14.35 -6.77
C LYS A 13 10.42 13.11 -7.42
N ASN A 14 9.72 12.30 -6.64
CA ASN A 14 9.15 11.03 -7.08
C ASN A 14 7.70 11.16 -7.56
N ILE A 15 6.97 12.19 -7.12
CA ILE A 15 5.51 12.30 -7.27
C ILE A 15 5.07 12.21 -8.74
N ARG A 16 5.60 13.04 -9.64
CA ARG A 16 5.17 13.06 -11.05
C ARG A 16 5.42 11.70 -11.73
N ASN A 17 6.60 11.13 -11.50
CA ASN A 17 6.94 9.82 -12.07
C ASN A 17 6.03 8.72 -11.53
N LEU A 18 5.77 8.71 -10.23
CA LEU A 18 4.87 7.77 -9.58
C LEU A 18 3.45 7.85 -10.15
N VAL A 19 2.88 9.06 -10.23
CA VAL A 19 1.52 9.28 -10.75
C VAL A 19 1.42 8.83 -12.20
N THR A 20 2.40 9.20 -13.05
CA THR A 20 2.42 8.78 -14.46
C THR A 20 2.43 7.26 -14.60
N GLN A 21 3.26 6.57 -13.82
CA GLN A 21 3.33 5.11 -13.88
C GLN A 21 2.07 4.42 -13.34
N ILE A 22 1.41 5.00 -12.32
CA ILE A 22 0.14 4.48 -11.80
C ILE A 22 -0.95 4.67 -12.86
N ASP A 23 -1.05 5.85 -13.47
CA ASP A 23 -2.03 6.15 -14.53
C ASP A 23 -1.88 5.17 -15.70
N ASP A 24 -0.64 4.96 -16.18
CA ASP A 24 -0.35 3.99 -17.23
C ASP A 24 -0.74 2.55 -16.84
N ALA A 25 -0.45 2.16 -15.61
CA ALA A 25 -0.75 0.81 -15.12
C ALA A 25 -2.26 0.55 -14.98
N LEU A 26 -3.02 1.57 -14.57
CA LEU A 26 -4.44 1.47 -14.26
C LEU A 26 -5.37 1.92 -15.40
N LYS A 27 -4.83 2.11 -16.63
CA LYS A 27 -5.67 2.43 -17.80
C LYS A 27 -6.84 1.46 -17.94
N GLY A 28 -8.06 2.02 -18.00
CA GLY A 28 -9.29 1.26 -18.08
C GLY A 28 -9.87 0.77 -16.76
N ILE A 29 -9.24 1.11 -15.65
CA ILE A 29 -9.75 0.90 -14.28
C ILE A 29 -10.16 2.27 -13.72
N ASP A 30 -11.30 2.34 -13.08
CA ASP A 30 -11.73 3.53 -12.35
C ASP A 30 -10.94 3.62 -11.03
N TYR A 31 -10.18 4.71 -10.84
CA TYR A 31 -9.29 4.86 -9.69
C TYR A 31 -9.14 6.31 -9.23
N GLU A 32 -8.67 6.46 -8.00
CA GLU A 32 -8.10 7.70 -7.45
C GLU A 32 -6.71 7.43 -6.84
N ILE A 33 -5.86 8.46 -6.81
CA ILE A 33 -4.61 8.48 -6.04
C ILE A 33 -4.80 9.52 -4.93
N LEU A 34 -4.77 9.07 -3.70
CA LEU A 34 -4.96 9.91 -2.52
C LEU A 34 -3.64 10.05 -1.76
N PHE A 35 -2.98 11.19 -1.94
CA PHE A 35 -1.80 11.55 -1.17
C PHE A 35 -2.19 12.04 0.22
N ILE A 36 -1.58 11.45 1.25
CA ILE A 36 -1.66 11.94 2.64
C ILE A 36 -0.26 12.42 3.00
N ASP A 37 -0.10 13.73 2.96
CA ASP A 37 1.21 14.36 2.97
C ASP A 37 1.55 15.00 4.31
N ASP A 38 2.73 14.68 4.84
CA ASP A 38 3.30 15.20 6.09
C ASP A 38 4.57 16.05 5.81
N SER A 39 4.82 16.38 4.56
CA SER A 39 6.06 17.03 4.12
C SER A 39 6.23 18.43 4.67
N LYS A 40 7.48 18.84 4.77
CA LYS A 40 7.89 20.21 5.17
C LYS A 40 8.64 20.94 4.06
N ASP A 41 8.85 20.27 2.94
CA ASP A 41 9.45 20.79 1.72
C ASP A 41 8.37 21.18 0.69
N ASP A 42 8.74 21.26 -0.59
CA ASP A 42 7.87 21.62 -1.71
C ASP A 42 6.96 20.46 -2.20
N THR A 43 6.99 19.29 -1.56
CA THR A 43 6.18 18.13 -1.96
C THR A 43 4.69 18.45 -2.15
N PRO A 44 4.01 19.18 -1.23
CA PRO A 44 2.60 19.53 -1.43
C PRO A 44 2.35 20.35 -2.71
N ASP A 45 3.24 21.29 -3.02
CA ASP A 45 3.12 22.13 -4.22
C ASP A 45 3.29 21.29 -5.49
N VAL A 46 4.25 20.34 -5.47
CA VAL A 46 4.45 19.38 -6.57
C VAL A 46 3.22 18.51 -6.78
N ILE A 47 2.60 17.99 -5.70
CA ILE A 47 1.37 17.19 -5.80
C ILE A 47 0.23 18.02 -6.41
N MET A 48 0.04 19.25 -5.96
CA MET A 48 -0.99 20.15 -6.51
C MET A 48 -0.75 20.46 -7.99
N GLU A 49 0.50 20.60 -8.41
CA GLU A 49 0.84 20.83 -9.82
C GLU A 49 0.53 19.59 -10.67
N VAL A 50 0.89 18.40 -10.17
CA VAL A 50 0.60 17.12 -10.85
C VAL A 50 -0.91 16.87 -10.95
N ALA A 51 -1.68 17.25 -9.94
CA ALA A 51 -3.13 17.11 -9.94
C ALA A 51 -3.85 17.91 -11.05
N LYS A 52 -3.21 18.95 -11.60
CA LYS A 52 -3.75 19.68 -12.77
C LYS A 52 -3.78 18.82 -14.03
N ASP A 53 -2.78 17.96 -14.21
CA ASP A 53 -2.64 17.07 -15.36
C ASP A 53 -3.37 15.73 -15.15
N PHE A 54 -3.54 15.31 -13.89
CA PHE A 54 -4.13 14.02 -13.49
C PHE A 54 -5.32 14.21 -12.55
N PRO A 55 -6.56 14.32 -13.07
CA PRO A 55 -7.76 14.61 -12.27
C PRO A 55 -8.08 13.54 -11.19
N ALA A 56 -7.51 12.33 -11.32
CA ALA A 56 -7.64 11.27 -10.32
C ALA A 56 -6.80 11.52 -9.06
N VAL A 57 -5.91 12.52 -9.07
CA VAL A 57 -5.01 12.85 -7.94
C VAL A 57 -5.72 13.77 -6.97
N ARG A 58 -5.69 13.38 -5.69
CA ARG A 58 -6.18 14.18 -4.55
C ARG A 58 -5.10 14.22 -3.48
N MET A 59 -5.10 15.26 -2.67
CA MET A 59 -4.13 15.41 -1.57
C MET A 59 -4.82 15.93 -0.29
N VAL A 60 -4.31 15.45 0.83
CA VAL A 60 -4.54 16.00 2.17
C VAL A 60 -3.19 16.28 2.79
N HIS A 61 -2.82 17.55 2.88
CA HIS A 61 -1.61 17.96 3.59
C HIS A 61 -1.91 18.10 5.09
N ARG A 62 -1.11 17.42 5.95
CA ARG A 62 -1.27 17.40 7.40
C ARG A 62 -0.19 18.25 8.07
N THR A 63 -0.59 19.31 8.74
CA THR A 63 0.33 20.24 9.42
C THR A 63 0.44 19.99 10.92
N ASN A 64 -0.58 19.38 11.53
CA ASN A 64 -0.69 19.20 12.99
C ASN A 64 -0.55 17.72 13.42
N GLU A 65 -0.40 16.83 12.47
CA GLU A 65 -0.25 15.38 12.67
C GLU A 65 0.96 14.91 11.86
N SER A 66 1.58 13.83 12.29
CA SER A 66 2.62 13.17 11.51
C SER A 66 2.66 11.67 11.84
N GLY A 67 3.18 10.89 10.91
CA GLY A 67 3.40 9.46 11.08
C GLY A 67 2.75 8.62 10.01
N LEU A 68 3.51 7.64 9.52
CA LEU A 68 3.14 6.78 8.40
C LEU A 68 1.78 6.08 8.61
N ALA A 69 1.63 5.41 9.74
CA ALA A 69 0.44 4.62 10.01
C ALA A 69 -0.83 5.48 10.13
N THR A 70 -0.73 6.63 10.79
CA THR A 70 -1.86 7.58 10.89
C THR A 70 -2.19 8.20 9.53
N ALA A 71 -1.20 8.44 8.67
CA ALA A 71 -1.41 8.91 7.30
C ALA A 71 -2.19 7.89 6.48
N VAL A 72 -1.74 6.64 6.47
CA VAL A 72 -2.41 5.56 5.74
C VAL A 72 -3.84 5.36 6.24
N LEU A 73 -4.06 5.33 7.56
CA LEU A 73 -5.41 5.17 8.12
C LEU A 73 -6.33 6.35 7.77
N LYS A 74 -5.79 7.59 7.79
CA LYS A 74 -6.55 8.76 7.33
C LYS A 74 -6.91 8.63 5.85
N GLY A 75 -5.99 8.14 5.03
CA GLY A 75 -6.24 7.84 3.62
C GLY A 75 -7.37 6.82 3.44
N PHE A 76 -7.36 5.70 4.17
CA PHE A 76 -8.43 4.69 4.09
C PHE A 76 -9.81 5.25 4.48
N ARG A 77 -9.86 6.14 5.48
CA ARG A 77 -11.12 6.80 5.89
C ARG A 77 -11.65 7.77 4.83
N MET A 78 -10.78 8.38 4.04
CA MET A 78 -11.10 9.37 3.01
C MET A 78 -11.19 8.77 1.60
N ALA A 79 -10.74 7.54 1.42
CA ALA A 79 -10.83 6.79 0.18
C ALA A 79 -12.28 6.62 -0.26
N MET A 80 -12.55 6.70 -1.57
CA MET A 80 -13.90 6.55 -2.15
C MET A 80 -14.12 5.18 -2.79
N GLY A 81 -13.06 4.45 -3.09
CA GLY A 81 -13.12 3.16 -3.78
C GLY A 81 -13.57 2.01 -2.89
N ASP A 82 -14.10 0.97 -3.52
CA ASP A 82 -14.50 -0.29 -2.89
C ASP A 82 -13.28 -1.19 -2.61
N ALA A 83 -12.22 -1.00 -3.40
CA ALA A 83 -10.90 -1.56 -3.16
C ALA A 83 -9.94 -0.43 -2.75
N MET A 84 -9.11 -0.69 -1.76
CA MET A 84 -8.13 0.25 -1.24
C MET A 84 -6.74 -0.37 -1.28
N ALA A 85 -5.76 0.37 -1.79
CA ALA A 85 -4.36 -0.01 -1.74
C ALA A 85 -3.57 1.03 -0.94
N ALA A 86 -2.63 0.58 -0.10
CA ALA A 86 -1.58 1.43 0.45
C ALA A 86 -0.28 1.14 -0.28
N ARG A 87 0.49 2.18 -0.61
CA ARG A 87 1.82 2.04 -1.21
C ARG A 87 2.72 3.20 -0.83
N ASP A 88 4.02 2.92 -0.74
CA ASP A 88 5.03 3.95 -0.53
C ASP A 88 5.29 4.75 -1.82
N ALA A 89 5.78 5.99 -1.69
CA ALA A 89 6.08 6.87 -2.82
C ALA A 89 7.44 6.58 -3.50
N ASP A 90 8.23 5.65 -2.98
CA ASP A 90 9.64 5.40 -3.32
C ASP A 90 9.89 4.55 -4.58
N LEU A 91 8.85 4.16 -5.30
CA LEU A 91 8.91 3.33 -6.52
C LEU A 91 9.56 1.93 -6.36
N GLN A 92 9.79 1.44 -5.14
CA GLN A 92 10.35 0.11 -4.92
C GLN A 92 9.43 -1.02 -5.43
N HIS A 93 8.13 -0.77 -5.46
CA HIS A 93 7.15 -1.67 -6.05
C HIS A 93 6.74 -1.14 -7.44
N PRO A 94 6.92 -1.90 -8.52
CA PRO A 94 6.46 -1.47 -9.84
C PRO A 94 4.95 -1.21 -9.84
N PRO A 95 4.46 -0.03 -10.29
CA PRO A 95 3.04 0.30 -10.27
C PRO A 95 2.14 -0.67 -11.04
N VAL A 96 2.68 -1.37 -12.04
CA VAL A 96 1.94 -2.39 -12.80
C VAL A 96 1.37 -3.51 -11.90
N VAL A 97 1.98 -3.74 -10.74
CA VAL A 97 1.52 -4.74 -9.75
C VAL A 97 0.11 -4.39 -9.26
N LEU A 98 -0.24 -3.10 -9.12
CA LEU A 98 -1.58 -2.65 -8.74
C LEU A 98 -2.67 -3.22 -9.67
N LYS A 99 -2.39 -3.28 -10.98
CA LYS A 99 -3.32 -3.87 -11.95
C LYS A 99 -3.58 -5.36 -11.70
N TYR A 100 -2.53 -6.12 -11.39
CA TYR A 100 -2.68 -7.55 -11.10
C TYR A 100 -3.40 -7.79 -9.77
N MET A 101 -3.11 -6.95 -8.77
CA MET A 101 -3.81 -6.98 -7.50
C MET A 101 -5.30 -6.67 -7.67
N TYR A 102 -5.64 -5.63 -8.45
CA TYR A 102 -7.03 -5.28 -8.71
C TYR A 102 -7.79 -6.40 -9.46
N LYS A 103 -7.15 -7.04 -10.43
CA LYS A 103 -7.73 -8.23 -11.09
C LYS A 103 -7.98 -9.39 -10.10
N ALA A 104 -7.10 -9.59 -9.11
CA ALA A 104 -7.35 -10.57 -8.06
C ALA A 104 -8.56 -10.19 -7.19
N MET A 105 -8.76 -8.88 -6.92
CA MET A 105 -9.97 -8.40 -6.25
C MET A 105 -11.22 -8.70 -7.08
N GLU A 106 -11.20 -8.44 -8.40
CA GLU A 106 -12.31 -8.76 -9.31
C GLU A 106 -12.60 -10.27 -9.33
N ALA A 107 -11.56 -11.11 -9.20
CA ALA A 107 -11.68 -12.57 -9.08
C ALA A 107 -12.09 -13.06 -7.67
N GLY A 108 -12.50 -12.13 -6.80
CA GLY A 108 -13.07 -12.45 -5.48
C GLY A 108 -12.04 -12.59 -4.36
N ALA A 109 -10.85 -12.01 -4.47
CA ALA A 109 -9.96 -11.84 -3.33
C ALA A 109 -10.48 -10.74 -2.40
N ASP A 110 -10.30 -10.90 -1.09
CA ASP A 110 -10.60 -9.87 -0.10
C ASP A 110 -9.35 -9.06 0.26
N PHE A 111 -8.19 -9.71 0.20
CA PHE A 111 -6.90 -9.13 0.51
C PHE A 111 -5.85 -9.61 -0.50
N CYS A 112 -5.00 -8.70 -0.97
CA CYS A 112 -3.95 -9.01 -1.94
C CYS A 112 -2.62 -8.39 -1.50
N ILE A 113 -1.56 -9.19 -1.54
CA ILE A 113 -0.21 -8.80 -1.11
C ILE A 113 0.77 -9.12 -2.24
N PRO A 114 1.56 -8.17 -2.74
CA PRO A 114 2.66 -8.49 -3.63
C PRO A 114 3.79 -9.13 -2.83
N SER A 115 4.37 -10.20 -3.36
CA SER A 115 5.41 -10.96 -2.68
C SER A 115 6.57 -11.29 -3.62
N ARG A 116 7.79 -11.02 -3.15
CA ARG A 116 9.05 -11.44 -3.79
C ARG A 116 9.42 -12.88 -3.44
N LEU A 117 8.71 -13.49 -2.49
CA LEU A 117 9.10 -14.74 -1.83
C LEU A 117 8.30 -15.96 -2.30
N ILE A 118 7.39 -15.76 -3.25
CA ILE A 118 6.63 -16.83 -3.87
C ILE A 118 7.20 -17.15 -5.26
N PRO A 119 6.91 -18.34 -5.84
CA PRO A 119 7.36 -18.69 -7.19
C PRO A 119 6.99 -17.61 -8.21
N GLY A 120 7.96 -17.12 -8.96
CA GLY A 120 7.81 -16.02 -9.92
C GLY A 120 8.11 -14.63 -9.38
N GLY A 121 8.39 -14.50 -8.09
CA GLY A 121 8.88 -13.24 -7.49
C GLY A 121 10.41 -13.12 -7.57
N ASP A 122 10.91 -11.89 -7.58
CA ASP A 122 12.35 -11.58 -7.58
C ASP A 122 12.72 -10.83 -6.29
N ASP A 123 13.63 -11.39 -5.52
CA ASP A 123 14.12 -10.77 -4.27
C ASP A 123 15.18 -9.68 -4.49
N GLY A 124 15.48 -9.35 -5.75
CA GLY A 124 16.41 -8.29 -6.14
C GLY A 124 17.85 -8.52 -5.70
N GLY A 125 18.25 -9.79 -5.44
CA GLY A 125 19.61 -10.13 -5.05
C GLY A 125 20.01 -9.64 -3.65
N LEU A 126 19.08 -9.55 -2.72
CA LEU A 126 19.33 -9.17 -1.33
C LEU A 126 20.50 -9.97 -0.73
N ASN A 127 21.41 -9.29 -0.02
CA ASN A 127 22.53 -9.91 0.70
C ASN A 127 22.00 -10.97 1.71
N TRP A 128 22.73 -12.07 1.86
CA TRP A 128 22.36 -13.19 2.74
C TRP A 128 22.01 -12.77 4.16
N TYR A 129 22.72 -11.79 4.72
CA TYR A 129 22.46 -11.24 6.06
C TYR A 129 21.08 -10.57 6.16
N ARG A 130 20.72 -9.75 5.16
CA ARG A 130 19.37 -9.14 5.08
C ARG A 130 18.28 -10.18 4.88
N LYS A 131 18.54 -11.22 4.08
CA LYS A 131 17.63 -12.38 3.92
C LYS A 131 17.41 -13.09 5.26
N PHE A 132 18.48 -13.31 6.02
CA PHE A 132 18.40 -13.97 7.34
C PHE A 132 17.61 -13.12 8.34
N VAL A 133 17.88 -11.83 8.45
CA VAL A 133 17.15 -10.90 9.34
C VAL A 133 15.66 -10.84 8.97
N SER A 134 15.35 -10.69 7.68
CA SER A 134 13.96 -10.69 7.20
C SER A 134 13.26 -12.02 7.46
N TRP A 135 13.96 -13.15 7.25
CA TRP A 135 13.42 -14.48 7.53
C TRP A 135 13.11 -14.66 9.01
N THR A 136 14.03 -14.26 9.90
CA THR A 136 13.85 -14.35 11.35
C THR A 136 12.68 -13.49 11.82
N ALA A 137 12.61 -12.22 11.39
CA ALA A 137 11.52 -11.32 11.74
C ALA A 137 10.16 -11.87 11.27
N ARG A 138 10.10 -12.41 10.04
CA ARG A 138 8.90 -13.07 9.51
C ARG A 138 8.50 -14.28 10.35
N LYS A 139 9.46 -15.15 10.70
CA LYS A 139 9.18 -16.35 11.53
C LYS A 139 8.65 -15.98 12.90
N ILE A 140 9.23 -14.99 13.55
CA ILE A 140 8.73 -14.46 14.83
C ILE A 140 7.29 -13.94 14.65
N GLY A 141 7.03 -13.13 13.64
CA GLY A 141 5.69 -12.63 13.34
C GLY A 141 4.68 -13.77 13.11
N GLN A 142 5.02 -14.78 12.32
CA GLN A 142 4.17 -15.94 12.03
C GLN A 142 3.87 -16.81 13.27
N VAL A 143 4.80 -16.87 14.23
CA VAL A 143 4.58 -17.58 15.49
C VAL A 143 3.66 -16.79 16.40
N MET A 144 3.89 -15.47 16.52
CA MET A 144 3.14 -14.61 17.43
C MET A 144 1.73 -14.26 16.91
N LEU A 145 1.58 -14.12 15.58
CA LEU A 145 0.33 -13.66 14.95
C LEU A 145 -0.22 -14.73 13.99
N PRO A 146 -1.29 -15.42 14.37
CA PRO A 146 -1.89 -16.48 13.54
C PRO A 146 -2.28 -16.01 12.14
N CYS A 147 -2.70 -14.75 11.97
CA CYS A 147 -3.07 -14.15 10.68
C CYS A 147 -1.90 -14.13 9.67
N LEU A 148 -0.65 -14.12 10.14
CA LEU A 148 0.54 -14.08 9.28
C LEU A 148 1.05 -15.46 8.84
N ARG A 149 0.53 -16.55 9.39
CA ARG A 149 1.08 -17.92 9.16
C ARG A 149 1.08 -18.34 7.70
N LYS A 150 0.09 -17.88 6.93
CA LYS A 150 -0.06 -18.22 5.51
C LYS A 150 0.48 -17.15 4.57
N ILE A 151 1.09 -16.07 5.09
CA ILE A 151 1.59 -14.95 4.32
C ILE A 151 3.10 -15.07 4.17
N SER A 152 3.58 -15.03 2.92
CA SER A 152 4.99 -15.18 2.62
C SER A 152 5.78 -13.89 2.88
N ASP A 153 5.21 -12.72 2.59
CA ASP A 153 5.83 -11.41 2.82
C ASP A 153 4.94 -10.46 3.65
N PRO A 154 4.87 -10.65 4.99
CA PRO A 154 4.06 -9.82 5.87
C PRO A 154 4.65 -8.42 6.08
N THR A 155 5.78 -8.11 5.46
CA THR A 155 6.48 -6.83 5.61
C THR A 155 6.39 -5.93 4.40
N SER A 156 5.63 -6.33 3.37
CA SER A 156 5.42 -5.52 2.17
C SER A 156 4.88 -4.13 2.50
N GLY A 157 5.42 -3.10 1.85
CA GLY A 157 4.91 -1.72 1.90
C GLY A 157 3.72 -1.49 0.96
N LEU A 158 3.44 -2.45 0.08
CA LEU A 158 2.29 -2.43 -0.82
C LEU A 158 1.32 -3.55 -0.43
N PHE A 159 0.04 -3.23 -0.29
CA PHE A 159 -1.05 -4.20 -0.13
C PHE A 159 -2.36 -3.59 -0.60
N MET A 160 -3.33 -4.44 -0.92
CA MET A 160 -4.65 -4.03 -1.38
C MET A 160 -5.72 -4.90 -0.71
N PHE A 161 -6.87 -4.30 -0.39
CA PHE A 161 -7.97 -5.02 0.26
C PHE A 161 -9.31 -4.37 -0.08
N ARG A 162 -10.40 -5.11 0.11
CA ARG A 162 -11.76 -4.59 -0.01
C ARG A 162 -12.11 -3.71 1.18
N ARG A 163 -12.87 -2.66 0.97
CA ARG A 163 -13.32 -1.75 2.03
C ARG A 163 -13.96 -2.49 3.20
N GLU A 164 -14.74 -3.50 2.92
CA GLU A 164 -15.46 -4.33 3.90
C GLU A 164 -14.52 -4.99 4.92
N VAL A 165 -13.26 -5.22 4.54
CA VAL A 165 -12.24 -5.82 5.42
C VAL A 165 -12.03 -5.01 6.69
N ILE A 166 -12.10 -3.67 6.58
CA ILE A 166 -11.86 -2.78 7.72
C ILE A 166 -13.11 -2.06 8.23
N GLU A 167 -14.27 -2.32 7.66
CA GLU A 167 -15.50 -1.60 7.99
C GLU A 167 -15.86 -1.66 9.49
N ASN A 168 -15.62 -2.80 10.11
CA ASN A 168 -15.86 -3.02 11.54
C ASN A 168 -14.56 -3.18 12.35
N ALA A 169 -13.41 -2.85 11.78
CA ALA A 169 -12.13 -2.98 12.45
C ALA A 169 -11.78 -1.71 13.23
N ASP A 170 -11.45 -1.88 14.52
CA ASP A 170 -10.89 -0.80 15.35
C ASP A 170 -9.37 -0.71 15.12
N LEU A 171 -8.98 -0.02 14.04
CA LEU A 171 -7.58 0.17 13.69
C LEU A 171 -6.97 1.29 14.55
N GLN A 172 -5.97 0.93 15.34
CA GLN A 172 -5.22 1.83 16.20
C GLN A 172 -3.76 1.88 15.74
N PRO A 173 -3.41 2.76 14.81
CA PRO A 173 -2.12 2.71 14.11
C PRO A 173 -0.96 3.03 15.07
N ILE A 174 -0.31 1.98 15.55
CA ILE A 174 0.89 2.05 16.36
C ILE A 174 2.05 1.50 15.52
N GLY A 175 2.94 2.38 15.05
CA GLY A 175 4.13 1.97 14.30
C GLY A 175 3.97 1.97 12.78
N TRP A 176 4.78 1.18 12.07
CA TRP A 176 5.01 1.34 10.62
C TRP A 176 4.40 0.22 9.77
N LYS A 177 3.85 -0.81 10.39
CA LYS A 177 3.37 -2.04 9.71
C LYS A 177 1.84 -2.12 9.71
N ILE A 178 1.22 -1.10 9.12
CA ILE A 178 -0.26 -1.01 9.05
C ILE A 178 -0.89 -2.24 8.39
N MET A 179 -0.23 -2.89 7.41
CA MET A 179 -0.73 -4.12 6.80
C MET A 179 -0.96 -5.23 7.83
N VAL A 180 -0.03 -5.39 8.78
CA VAL A 180 -0.14 -6.40 9.85
C VAL A 180 -1.37 -6.13 10.72
N GLU A 181 -1.63 -4.87 11.02
CA GLU A 181 -2.79 -4.47 11.80
C GLU A 181 -4.10 -4.71 11.05
N VAL A 182 -4.15 -4.36 9.76
CA VAL A 182 -5.33 -4.66 8.92
C VAL A 182 -5.56 -6.17 8.81
N LEU A 183 -4.49 -6.99 8.70
CA LEU A 183 -4.61 -8.45 8.70
C LEU A 183 -5.04 -9.03 10.05
N ALA A 184 -4.66 -8.39 11.16
CA ALA A 184 -4.99 -8.88 12.50
C ALA A 184 -6.42 -8.50 12.94
N MET A 185 -6.88 -7.31 12.56
CA MET A 185 -8.14 -6.73 13.02
C MET A 185 -9.25 -6.80 11.98
N GLY A 186 -8.90 -6.96 10.71
CA GLY A 186 -9.84 -6.99 9.60
C GLY A 186 -10.59 -8.31 9.46
N THR A 187 -11.72 -8.27 8.77
CA THR A 187 -12.53 -9.44 8.44
C THR A 187 -12.35 -9.79 6.96
N TYR A 188 -11.74 -10.92 6.66
CA TYR A 188 -11.51 -11.41 5.31
C TYR A 188 -11.47 -12.95 5.28
N SER A 189 -11.73 -13.53 4.11
CA SER A 189 -11.69 -14.99 3.91
C SER A 189 -10.61 -15.41 2.91
N LYS A 190 -10.41 -14.63 1.84
CA LYS A 190 -9.50 -14.99 0.74
C LYS A 190 -8.36 -13.99 0.61
N VAL A 191 -7.16 -14.42 1.01
CA VAL A 191 -5.90 -13.70 0.76
C VAL A 191 -5.21 -14.27 -0.47
N VAL A 192 -4.74 -13.41 -1.37
CA VAL A 192 -3.99 -13.78 -2.58
C VAL A 192 -2.64 -13.08 -2.56
N GLU A 193 -1.58 -13.81 -2.86
CA GLU A 193 -0.25 -13.23 -3.05
C GLU A 193 0.08 -13.18 -4.55
N ILE A 194 0.64 -12.04 -5.00
CA ILE A 194 1.01 -11.77 -6.40
C ILE A 194 2.53 -11.74 -6.50
N PRO A 195 3.17 -12.53 -7.37
CA PRO A 195 4.62 -12.46 -7.58
C PRO A 195 5.01 -11.15 -8.30
N TYR A 196 6.13 -10.55 -7.95
CA TYR A 196 6.69 -9.36 -8.60
C TYR A 196 8.19 -9.27 -8.43
#